data_fcc436dd0b8e953d8d9eec4f17a57f33
#
_entry.id   fcc436dd0b8e953d8d9eec4f17a57f33
#
_cell.length_a   1.000
_cell.length_b   1.000
_cell.length_c   1.000
_cell.angle_alpha   90.00
_cell.angle_beta   90.00
_cell.angle_gamma   90.00
#
_symmetry.space_group_name_H-M   'P 1'
#
loop_
_entity.id
_entity.type
_entity.pdbx_description
1 polymer ?
#
loop_
_entity_poly.entity_id
_entity_poly.type
_entity_poly.pdbx_seq_one_letter_code
_entity_poly.pdbx_strand_id
1 'polypeptide(L)'
;MSPNSRAGVGAVFPNVEVRHLHAVIALGEELNFTKAALRLHVTQSALSRQITEIEKELNFRLFTRDNRRVVRVELTDAGRVFVEEARSSISHMERAFHLARTAHDGAENVLTIGHSHEADQAWVSDLLAVRLPLYPKLAIRLISQFSIELVRSVLAGELNLALVTAPPEDSQIEAAPFALTPLYAALPESHAAAQKEPLVLQDLAKDEWILFARRVHPIVHDAIMDAARREGIAPKRAHDIITPQEAVHLVSEHVGVAILTKPTALGCRAEGVVVKPLSDESLCFKTYVIMRKDDDSRLANEFARSFLRRYAYQRHPPKPIELPLSARVVTMKKAIGPSRR
;
A
#
# COMPACT_ATOMS: atom_id res chain seq x y z
N MET A 1 -65.80 0.75 -14.04
CA MET A 1 -65.04 2.00 -14.05
C MET A 1 -64.18 2.07 -12.84
N SER A 2 -62.89 1.79 -12.98
CA SER A 2 -61.89 1.95 -11.94
C SER A 2 -60.69 2.58 -12.59
N PRO A 3 -60.15 3.70 -12.08
CA PRO A 3 -58.90 4.20 -12.58
C PRO A 3 -57.73 3.60 -11.79
N ASN A 4 -56.91 3.05 -12.56
CA ASN A 4 -55.54 2.63 -12.38
C ASN A 4 -54.74 3.64 -11.49
N SER A 5 -54.30 3.19 -10.30
CA SER A 5 -53.21 3.90 -9.55
C SER A 5 -51.94 3.09 -9.71
N ARG A 6 -51.18 3.38 -10.73
CA ARG A 6 -49.77 3.10 -10.78
C ARG A 6 -49.04 4.06 -9.83
N ALA A 7 -48.89 3.64 -8.58
CA ALA A 7 -47.92 4.26 -7.69
C ALA A 7 -46.52 3.82 -8.16
N GLY A 8 -45.91 4.61 -9.04
CA GLY A 8 -44.49 4.55 -9.28
C GLY A 8 -43.78 5.01 -7.99
N VAL A 9 -43.16 4.11 -7.27
CA VAL A 9 -42.19 4.42 -6.23
C VAL A 9 -40.94 4.96 -6.93
N GLY A 10 -41.02 6.20 -7.40
CA GLY A 10 -39.84 6.97 -7.75
C GLY A 10 -39.20 7.40 -6.44
N ALA A 11 -38.16 6.73 -6.02
CA ALA A 11 -37.28 7.28 -4.99
C ALA A 11 -36.82 8.64 -5.49
N VAL A 12 -37.31 9.71 -4.87
CA VAL A 12 -36.83 11.07 -5.15
C VAL A 12 -35.43 11.13 -4.56
N PHE A 13 -34.44 10.85 -5.38
CA PHE A 13 -33.05 11.07 -4.97
C PHE A 13 -32.87 12.59 -4.77
N PRO A 14 -32.21 12.99 -3.66
CA PRO A 14 -31.87 14.39 -3.46
C PRO A 14 -31.00 14.86 -4.63
N ASN A 15 -31.12 16.14 -5.00
CA ASN A 15 -30.37 16.76 -6.09
C ASN A 15 -28.90 16.98 -5.66
N VAL A 16 -28.16 15.87 -5.49
CA VAL A 16 -26.76 15.86 -5.05
C VAL A 16 -25.88 15.69 -6.28
N GLU A 17 -25.01 16.66 -6.51
CA GLU A 17 -24.04 16.63 -7.61
C GLU A 17 -22.66 16.14 -7.10
N VAL A 18 -21.84 15.64 -8.02
CA VAL A 18 -20.48 15.15 -7.74
C VAL A 18 -19.63 16.17 -6.98
N ARG A 19 -19.75 17.45 -7.33
CA ARG A 19 -19.03 18.53 -6.62
C ARG A 19 -19.39 18.61 -5.14
N HIS A 20 -20.62 18.28 -4.76
CA HIS A 20 -21.06 18.23 -3.36
C HIS A 20 -20.38 17.09 -2.61
N LEU A 21 -20.22 15.92 -3.25
CA LEU A 21 -19.51 14.77 -2.67
C LEU A 21 -18.04 15.14 -2.42
N HIS A 22 -17.36 15.73 -3.40
CA HIS A 22 -15.98 16.21 -3.23
C HIS A 22 -15.86 17.25 -2.11
N ALA A 23 -16.83 18.18 -2.00
CA ALA A 23 -16.84 19.19 -0.94
C ALA A 23 -16.95 18.58 0.44
N VAL A 24 -17.85 17.59 0.62
CA VAL A 24 -18.05 16.90 1.89
C VAL A 24 -16.84 16.05 2.27
N ILE A 25 -16.26 15.32 1.32
CA ILE A 25 -15.06 14.51 1.55
C ILE A 25 -13.89 15.39 1.98
N ALA A 26 -13.60 16.45 1.22
CA ALA A 26 -12.49 17.34 1.52
C ALA A 26 -12.66 18.04 2.89
N LEU A 27 -13.87 18.51 3.22
CA LEU A 27 -14.12 19.13 4.52
C LEU A 27 -14.06 18.10 5.67
N GLY A 28 -14.51 16.87 5.44
CA GLY A 28 -14.45 15.78 6.41
C GLY A 28 -13.03 15.37 6.77
N GLU A 29 -12.12 15.43 5.81
CA GLU A 29 -10.70 15.12 6.01
C GLU A 29 -9.91 16.27 6.66
N GLU A 30 -10.16 17.51 6.23
CA GLU A 30 -9.42 18.68 6.69
C GLU A 30 -9.97 19.28 7.99
N LEU A 31 -11.26 19.08 8.29
CA LEU A 31 -12.02 19.71 9.38
C LEU A 31 -11.80 21.23 9.46
N ASN A 32 -11.46 21.82 8.31
CA ASN A 32 -11.12 23.23 8.17
C ASN A 32 -11.54 23.73 6.78
N PHE A 33 -12.49 24.69 6.73
CA PHE A 33 -13.02 25.21 5.48
C PHE A 33 -11.95 25.83 4.57
N THR A 34 -10.97 26.53 5.14
CA THR A 34 -9.92 27.19 4.36
C THR A 34 -8.99 26.15 3.71
N LYS A 35 -8.57 25.14 4.46
CA LYS A 35 -7.72 24.07 3.93
C LYS A 35 -8.46 23.23 2.89
N ALA A 36 -9.70 22.84 3.16
CA ALA A 36 -10.53 22.09 2.22
C ALA A 36 -10.78 22.87 0.92
N ALA A 37 -11.05 24.18 1.01
CA ALA A 37 -11.23 25.03 -0.15
C ALA A 37 -9.96 25.16 -0.99
N LEU A 38 -8.79 25.31 -0.36
CA LEU A 38 -7.48 25.31 -1.03
C LEU A 38 -7.24 23.99 -1.78
N ARG A 39 -7.54 22.86 -1.14
CA ARG A 39 -7.38 21.52 -1.72
C ARG A 39 -8.25 21.31 -2.96
N LEU A 40 -9.47 21.87 -2.95
CA LEU A 40 -10.42 21.78 -4.06
C LEU A 40 -10.25 22.89 -5.10
N HIS A 41 -9.29 23.81 -4.92
CA HIS A 41 -9.07 24.97 -5.78
C HIS A 41 -10.30 25.86 -5.94
N VAL A 42 -11.08 26.03 -4.85
CA VAL A 42 -12.25 26.89 -4.80
C VAL A 42 -12.12 27.94 -3.69
N THR A 43 -13.01 28.93 -3.68
CA THR A 43 -13.09 29.89 -2.56
C THR A 43 -13.77 29.25 -1.35
N GLN A 44 -13.42 29.70 -0.14
CA GLN A 44 -14.07 29.22 1.10
C GLN A 44 -15.59 29.45 1.08
N SER A 45 -16.05 30.58 0.49
CA SER A 45 -17.47 30.89 0.33
C SER A 45 -18.18 29.90 -0.61
N ALA A 46 -17.52 29.51 -1.72
CA ALA A 46 -18.05 28.49 -2.63
C ALA A 46 -18.18 27.13 -1.94
N LEU A 47 -17.14 26.69 -1.22
CA LEU A 47 -17.19 25.45 -0.45
C LEU A 47 -18.31 25.49 0.61
N SER A 48 -18.41 26.59 1.38
CA SER A 48 -19.46 26.74 2.40
C SER A 48 -20.86 26.67 1.79
N ARG A 49 -21.04 27.22 0.60
CA ARG A 49 -22.31 27.17 -0.15
C ARG A 49 -22.63 25.73 -0.58
N GLN A 50 -21.67 24.99 -1.14
CA GLN A 50 -21.84 23.58 -1.52
C GLN A 50 -22.22 22.69 -0.32
N ILE A 51 -21.56 22.87 0.83
CA ILE A 51 -21.92 22.16 2.06
C ILE A 51 -23.35 22.52 2.52
N THR A 52 -23.74 23.79 2.43
CA THR A 52 -25.08 24.22 2.83
C THR A 52 -26.16 23.66 1.87
N GLU A 53 -25.88 23.62 0.58
CA GLU A 53 -26.77 23.06 -0.44
C GLU A 53 -27.02 21.56 -0.18
N ILE A 54 -25.98 20.78 0.02
CA ILE A 54 -26.15 19.33 0.28
C ILE A 54 -26.84 19.05 1.61
N GLU A 55 -26.52 19.77 2.69
CA GLU A 55 -27.19 19.62 3.99
C GLU A 55 -28.68 19.98 3.90
N LYS A 56 -29.04 20.94 3.05
CA LYS A 56 -30.44 21.32 2.75
C LYS A 56 -31.17 20.21 2.00
N GLU A 57 -30.56 19.63 0.96
CA GLU A 57 -31.13 18.52 0.20
C GLU A 57 -31.33 17.27 1.08
N LEU A 58 -30.41 17.01 1.98
CA LEU A 58 -30.47 15.88 2.92
C LEU A 58 -31.44 16.13 4.09
N ASN A 59 -31.79 17.41 4.37
CA ASN A 59 -32.58 17.83 5.51
C ASN A 59 -31.96 17.48 6.89
N PHE A 60 -30.64 17.34 6.96
CA PHE A 60 -29.87 17.19 8.20
C PHE A 60 -28.46 17.73 8.03
N ARG A 61 -27.76 17.95 9.17
CA ARG A 61 -26.39 18.46 9.20
C ARG A 61 -25.37 17.33 9.10
N LEU A 62 -24.38 17.53 8.24
CA LEU A 62 -23.19 16.68 8.16
C LEU A 62 -22.06 17.17 9.05
N PHE A 63 -22.04 18.49 9.30
CA PHE A 63 -21.02 19.15 10.12
C PHE A 63 -21.64 20.00 11.22
N THR A 64 -21.00 20.00 12.38
CA THR A 64 -21.26 20.95 13.47
C THR A 64 -20.21 22.06 13.42
N ARG A 65 -20.61 23.27 13.83
CA ARG A 65 -19.74 24.45 13.92
C ARG A 65 -19.90 25.05 15.32
N ASP A 66 -18.84 25.03 16.11
CA ASP A 66 -18.82 25.75 17.37
C ASP A 66 -18.18 27.12 17.17
N ASN A 67 -19.01 28.17 17.36
CA ASN A 67 -18.61 29.56 17.12
C ASN A 67 -18.14 30.29 18.40
N ARG A 68 -17.96 29.57 19.55
CA ARG A 68 -17.81 30.26 20.85
C ARG A 68 -16.46 30.94 21.09
N ARG A 69 -15.34 30.45 20.49
CA ARG A 69 -13.99 31.11 20.56
C ARG A 69 -13.06 30.76 19.41
N VAL A 70 -13.11 29.55 18.86
CA VAL A 70 -12.38 29.09 17.69
C VAL A 70 -13.38 28.34 16.83
N VAL A 71 -13.47 28.67 15.55
CA VAL A 71 -14.37 27.95 14.63
C VAL A 71 -13.87 26.53 14.48
N ARG A 72 -14.44 25.63 15.27
CA ARG A 72 -14.14 24.19 15.20
C ARG A 72 -15.20 23.52 14.34
N VAL A 73 -14.76 22.81 13.32
CA VAL A 73 -15.61 21.99 12.45
C VAL A 73 -15.45 20.53 12.88
N GLU A 74 -16.57 19.86 13.13
CA GLU A 74 -16.59 18.43 13.49
C GLU A 74 -17.66 17.72 12.66
N LEU A 75 -17.45 16.46 12.36
CA LEU A 75 -18.43 15.60 11.70
C LEU A 75 -19.51 15.19 12.71
N THR A 76 -20.78 15.26 12.27
CA THR A 76 -21.88 14.56 12.97
C THR A 76 -21.78 13.05 12.73
N ASP A 77 -22.56 12.23 13.45
CA ASP A 77 -22.64 10.79 13.18
C ASP A 77 -23.12 10.52 11.75
N ALA A 78 -24.13 11.26 11.29
CA ALA A 78 -24.60 11.23 9.91
C ALA A 78 -23.51 11.67 8.94
N GLY A 79 -22.71 12.68 9.29
CA GLY A 79 -21.59 13.17 8.50
C GLY A 79 -20.52 12.13 8.30
N ARG A 80 -20.16 11.36 9.35
CA ARG A 80 -19.18 10.26 9.22
C ARG A 80 -19.65 9.21 8.22
N VAL A 81 -20.87 8.72 8.39
CA VAL A 81 -21.46 7.74 7.47
C VAL A 81 -21.51 8.28 6.04
N PHE A 82 -21.95 9.54 5.89
CA PHE A 82 -22.09 10.15 4.57
C PHE A 82 -20.73 10.33 3.87
N VAL A 83 -19.67 10.72 4.57
CA VAL A 83 -18.32 10.85 4.01
C VAL A 83 -17.80 9.52 3.48
N GLU A 84 -17.99 8.42 4.23
CA GLU A 84 -17.57 7.07 3.78
C GLU A 84 -18.32 6.62 2.51
N GLU A 85 -19.64 6.78 2.50
CA GLU A 85 -20.46 6.41 1.33
C GLU A 85 -20.20 7.34 0.13
N ALA A 86 -19.92 8.62 0.36
CA ALA A 86 -19.54 9.55 -0.69
C ALA A 86 -18.21 9.17 -1.35
N ARG A 87 -17.22 8.72 -0.58
CA ARG A 87 -15.95 8.19 -1.11
C ARG A 87 -16.20 6.98 -2.01
N SER A 88 -16.99 6.02 -1.53
CA SER A 88 -17.36 4.84 -2.30
C SER A 88 -18.05 5.21 -3.61
N SER A 89 -18.97 6.17 -3.58
CA SER A 89 -19.69 6.64 -4.77
C SER A 89 -18.77 7.29 -5.80
N ILE A 90 -17.84 8.15 -5.37
CA ILE A 90 -16.82 8.76 -6.24
C ILE A 90 -15.95 7.65 -6.88
N SER A 91 -15.48 6.71 -6.06
CA SER A 91 -14.66 5.59 -6.53
C SER A 91 -15.37 4.74 -7.59
N HIS A 92 -16.65 4.43 -7.39
CA HIS A 92 -17.45 3.71 -8.39
C HIS A 92 -17.62 4.49 -9.70
N MET A 93 -17.75 5.80 -9.62
CA MET A 93 -17.88 6.64 -10.82
C MET A 93 -16.56 6.73 -11.59
N GLU A 94 -15.43 6.92 -10.91
CA GLU A 94 -14.09 6.88 -11.50
C GLU A 94 -13.83 5.53 -12.19
N ARG A 95 -14.24 4.45 -11.54
CA ARG A 95 -14.21 3.11 -12.14
C ARG A 95 -15.03 3.03 -13.43
N ALA A 96 -16.26 3.54 -13.44
CA ALA A 96 -17.09 3.50 -14.63
C ALA A 96 -16.42 4.20 -15.82
N PHE A 97 -15.79 5.37 -15.57
CA PHE A 97 -15.01 6.06 -16.59
C PHE A 97 -13.79 5.26 -17.05
N HIS A 98 -13.07 4.63 -16.11
CA HIS A 98 -11.90 3.82 -16.42
C HIS A 98 -12.29 2.61 -17.28
N LEU A 99 -13.31 1.84 -16.87
CA LEU A 99 -13.78 0.67 -17.60
C LEU A 99 -14.28 1.03 -19.00
N ALA A 100 -15.03 2.13 -19.12
CA ALA A 100 -15.52 2.60 -20.42
C ALA A 100 -14.36 2.99 -21.35
N ARG A 101 -13.32 3.66 -20.82
CA ARG A 101 -12.11 3.98 -21.57
C ARG A 101 -11.35 2.73 -21.99
N THR A 102 -11.13 1.78 -21.08
CA THR A 102 -10.46 0.50 -21.36
C THR A 102 -11.18 -0.29 -22.45
N ALA A 103 -12.51 -0.37 -22.39
CA ALA A 103 -13.33 -1.00 -23.41
C ALA A 103 -13.24 -0.26 -24.76
N HIS A 104 -13.20 1.08 -24.76
CA HIS A 104 -13.05 1.89 -25.96
C HIS A 104 -11.68 1.66 -26.64
N ASP A 105 -10.63 1.63 -25.82
CA ASP A 105 -9.24 1.48 -26.29
C ASP A 105 -8.89 0.05 -26.73
N GLY A 106 -9.81 -0.93 -26.55
CA GLY A 106 -9.58 -2.34 -26.87
C GLY A 106 -8.51 -3.02 -26.01
N ALA A 107 -8.24 -2.48 -24.81
CA ALA A 107 -7.15 -2.88 -23.92
C ALA A 107 -7.50 -4.11 -23.06
N GLU A 108 -8.12 -5.16 -23.65
CA GLU A 108 -8.51 -6.37 -22.92
C GLU A 108 -7.37 -7.17 -22.28
N ASN A 109 -6.11 -6.82 -22.63
CA ASN A 109 -4.92 -7.57 -22.21
C ASN A 109 -3.91 -6.73 -21.40
N VAL A 110 -4.35 -5.68 -20.71
CA VAL A 110 -3.49 -4.89 -19.82
C VAL A 110 -3.89 -5.12 -18.37
N LEU A 111 -2.92 -5.54 -17.56
CA LEU A 111 -3.09 -5.66 -16.11
C LEU A 111 -2.28 -4.55 -15.44
N THR A 112 -2.96 -3.65 -14.74
CA THR A 112 -2.31 -2.57 -13.99
C THR A 112 -2.12 -3.00 -12.55
N ILE A 113 -0.85 -3.06 -12.10
CA ILE A 113 -0.46 -3.57 -10.80
C ILE A 113 0.26 -2.48 -10.03
N GLY A 114 -0.23 -2.19 -8.82
CA GLY A 114 0.44 -1.30 -7.89
C GLY A 114 1.44 -2.06 -7.00
N HIS A 115 2.51 -1.40 -6.61
CA HIS A 115 3.35 -1.89 -5.52
C HIS A 115 3.83 -0.74 -4.65
N SER A 116 3.89 -0.97 -3.33
CA SER A 116 4.41 0.04 -2.43
C SER A 116 5.92 0.18 -2.61
N HIS A 117 6.47 1.36 -2.31
CA HIS A 117 7.92 1.59 -2.29
C HIS A 117 8.64 0.66 -1.30
N GLU A 118 7.90 0.10 -0.35
CA GLU A 118 8.35 -0.84 0.67
C GLU A 118 8.30 -2.30 0.21
N ALA A 119 7.71 -2.56 -0.96
CA ALA A 119 7.63 -3.90 -1.51
C ALA A 119 9.02 -4.37 -1.94
N ASP A 120 9.39 -5.59 -1.55
CA ASP A 120 10.64 -6.21 -1.99
C ASP A 120 10.63 -6.34 -3.52
N GLN A 121 11.67 -5.85 -4.17
CA GLN A 121 11.79 -5.91 -5.63
C GLN A 121 11.76 -7.36 -6.17
N ALA A 122 12.13 -8.33 -5.34
CA ALA A 122 11.97 -9.74 -5.66
C ALA A 122 10.50 -10.11 -5.92
N TRP A 123 9.56 -9.52 -5.17
CA TRP A 123 8.13 -9.77 -5.40
C TRP A 123 7.63 -9.18 -6.70
N VAL A 124 8.12 -8.01 -7.06
CA VAL A 124 7.82 -7.40 -8.36
C VAL A 124 8.36 -8.27 -9.50
N SER A 125 9.57 -8.81 -9.34
CA SER A 125 10.15 -9.77 -10.29
C SER A 125 9.33 -11.06 -10.37
N ASP A 126 8.82 -11.57 -9.25
CA ASP A 126 7.95 -12.76 -9.21
C ASP A 126 6.61 -12.51 -9.90
N LEU A 127 6.02 -11.31 -9.75
CA LEU A 127 4.83 -10.92 -10.51
C LEU A 127 5.09 -10.97 -12.02
N LEU A 128 6.21 -10.43 -12.48
CA LEU A 128 6.59 -10.47 -13.88
C LEU A 128 6.88 -11.90 -14.36
N ALA A 129 7.46 -12.73 -13.50
CA ALA A 129 7.74 -14.14 -13.80
C ALA A 129 6.47 -14.99 -13.96
N VAL A 130 5.37 -14.64 -13.29
CA VAL A 130 4.05 -15.29 -13.48
C VAL A 130 3.49 -15.02 -14.88
N ARG A 131 3.71 -13.82 -15.42
CA ARG A 131 3.23 -13.42 -16.75
C ARG A 131 3.77 -14.31 -17.87
N LEU A 132 5.09 -14.53 -17.88
CA LEU A 132 5.79 -15.11 -19.03
C LEU A 132 5.23 -16.48 -19.48
N PRO A 133 5.05 -17.48 -18.59
CA PRO A 133 4.55 -18.79 -19.00
C PRO A 133 3.03 -18.87 -19.17
N LEU A 134 2.26 -18.07 -18.43
CA LEU A 134 0.80 -18.21 -18.38
C LEU A 134 0.06 -17.22 -19.29
N TYR A 135 0.63 -16.02 -19.47
CA TYR A 135 -0.04 -14.93 -20.18
C TYR A 135 0.93 -14.20 -21.14
N PRO A 136 1.43 -14.84 -22.20
CA PRO A 136 2.49 -14.29 -23.07
C PRO A 136 2.10 -12.99 -23.77
N LYS A 137 0.81 -12.75 -24.00
CA LYS A 137 0.27 -11.54 -24.64
C LYS A 137 -0.18 -10.46 -23.67
N LEU A 138 -0.13 -10.74 -22.36
CA LEU A 138 -0.54 -9.79 -21.34
C LEU A 138 0.46 -8.64 -21.20
N ALA A 139 0.01 -7.42 -21.33
CA ALA A 139 0.78 -6.25 -20.95
C ALA A 139 0.61 -5.98 -19.45
N ILE A 140 1.70 -5.81 -18.74
CA ILE A 140 1.68 -5.39 -17.33
C ILE A 140 2.14 -3.96 -17.24
N ARG A 141 1.33 -3.12 -16.60
CA ARG A 141 1.71 -1.76 -16.20
C ARG A 141 1.96 -1.77 -14.70
N LEU A 142 3.18 -1.43 -14.28
CA LEU A 142 3.55 -1.30 -12.87
C LEU A 142 3.46 0.16 -12.44
N ILE A 143 2.86 0.39 -11.27
CA ILE A 143 2.75 1.70 -10.64
C ILE A 143 3.30 1.61 -9.22
N SER A 144 4.25 2.49 -8.89
CA SER A 144 4.85 2.56 -7.55
C SER A 144 4.32 3.78 -6.81
N GLN A 145 3.69 3.56 -5.65
CA GLN A 145 3.09 4.59 -4.80
C GLN A 145 3.15 4.18 -3.33
N PHE A 146 2.76 5.06 -2.42
CA PHE A 146 2.57 4.67 -1.02
C PHE A 146 1.33 3.78 -0.84
N SER A 147 1.36 2.90 0.16
CA SER A 147 0.29 1.91 0.39
C SER A 147 -1.11 2.54 0.46
N ILE A 148 -1.26 3.71 1.07
CA ILE A 148 -2.55 4.40 1.17
C ILE A 148 -3.08 4.89 -0.20
N GLU A 149 -2.20 5.32 -1.09
CA GLU A 149 -2.56 5.74 -2.44
C GLU A 149 -2.94 4.54 -3.29
N LEU A 150 -2.19 3.43 -3.16
CA LEU A 150 -2.50 2.17 -3.85
C LEU A 150 -3.89 1.64 -3.47
N VAL A 151 -4.25 1.71 -2.19
CA VAL A 151 -5.60 1.33 -1.73
C VAL A 151 -6.67 2.17 -2.43
N ARG A 152 -6.48 3.48 -2.50
CA ARG A 152 -7.41 4.38 -3.21
C ARG A 152 -7.52 4.04 -4.70
N SER A 153 -6.39 3.81 -5.37
CA SER A 153 -6.36 3.46 -6.79
C SER A 153 -6.96 2.08 -7.08
N VAL A 154 -6.85 1.11 -6.14
CA VAL A 154 -7.56 -0.18 -6.24
C VAL A 154 -9.07 0.02 -6.10
N LEU A 155 -9.52 0.81 -5.12
CA LEU A 155 -10.94 1.13 -4.94
C LEU A 155 -11.52 1.88 -6.14
N ALA A 156 -10.78 2.83 -6.72
CA ALA A 156 -11.14 3.55 -7.93
C ALA A 156 -11.14 2.67 -9.20
N GLY A 157 -10.59 1.46 -9.14
CA GLY A 157 -10.46 0.56 -10.30
C GLY A 157 -9.37 0.98 -11.29
N GLU A 158 -8.50 1.91 -10.92
CA GLU A 158 -7.31 2.29 -11.70
C GLU A 158 -6.25 1.18 -11.68
N LEU A 159 -6.21 0.43 -10.57
CA LEU A 159 -5.38 -0.75 -10.38
C LEU A 159 -6.24 -2.00 -10.28
N ASN A 160 -5.83 -3.07 -10.94
CA ASN A 160 -6.46 -4.37 -10.82
C ASN A 160 -6.08 -5.07 -9.50
N LEU A 161 -4.82 -4.93 -9.09
CA LEU A 161 -4.31 -5.43 -7.83
C LEU A 161 -3.13 -4.58 -7.35
N ALA A 162 -2.82 -4.66 -6.05
CA ALA A 162 -1.63 -4.03 -5.53
C ALA A 162 -0.96 -4.86 -4.42
N LEU A 163 0.38 -4.70 -4.31
CA LEU A 163 1.18 -5.18 -3.20
C LEU A 163 1.33 -4.06 -2.18
N VAL A 164 0.77 -4.22 -0.99
CA VAL A 164 0.78 -3.20 0.06
C VAL A 164 1.30 -3.76 1.37
N THR A 165 1.97 -2.91 2.14
CA THR A 165 2.37 -3.20 3.52
C THR A 165 1.30 -2.63 4.44
N ALA A 166 0.81 -3.44 5.34
CA ALA A 166 -0.35 -3.25 6.21
C ALA A 166 -1.72 -3.40 5.50
N PRO A 167 -2.66 -4.08 6.15
CA PRO A 167 -3.99 -4.29 5.59
C PRO A 167 -4.79 -3.00 5.65
N PRO A 168 -5.47 -2.64 4.58
CA PRO A 168 -6.52 -1.64 4.66
C PRO A 168 -7.73 -2.25 5.40
N GLU A 169 -8.23 -1.53 6.38
CA GLU A 169 -9.52 -1.83 7.00
C GLU A 169 -10.64 -1.28 6.10
N ASP A 170 -10.89 -1.96 5.00
CA ASP A 170 -11.94 -1.58 4.06
C ASP A 170 -12.77 -2.80 3.66
N SER A 171 -14.10 -2.67 3.79
CA SER A 171 -15.03 -3.76 3.48
C SER A 171 -15.09 -4.12 1.99
N GLN A 172 -14.67 -3.24 1.10
CA GLN A 172 -14.67 -3.41 -0.35
C GLN A 172 -13.38 -4.05 -0.87
N ILE A 173 -12.36 -4.21 -0.01
CA ILE A 173 -11.07 -4.80 -0.38
C ILE A 173 -10.98 -6.25 0.10
N GLU A 174 -10.54 -7.11 -0.80
CA GLU A 174 -10.01 -8.44 -0.48
C GLU A 174 -8.50 -8.32 -0.30
N ALA A 175 -7.99 -8.72 0.88
CA ALA A 175 -6.58 -8.66 1.21
C ALA A 175 -6.04 -10.05 1.54
N ALA A 176 -5.15 -10.57 0.72
CA ALA A 176 -4.50 -11.86 0.92
C ALA A 176 -3.06 -11.68 1.42
N PRO A 177 -2.74 -12.07 2.66
CA PRO A 177 -1.38 -11.97 3.18
C PRO A 177 -0.48 -13.01 2.47
N PHE A 178 0.73 -12.60 2.05
CA PHE A 178 1.66 -13.51 1.40
C PHE A 178 3.09 -13.46 1.92
N ALA A 179 3.51 -12.35 2.55
CA ALA A 179 4.85 -12.21 3.10
C ALA A 179 4.83 -11.63 4.50
N LEU A 180 5.82 -12.02 5.29
CA LEU A 180 6.15 -11.42 6.58
C LEU A 180 7.63 -11.02 6.53
N THR A 181 7.92 -9.75 6.72
CA THR A 181 9.26 -9.21 6.59
C THR A 181 9.61 -8.39 7.82
N PRO A 182 10.74 -8.67 8.49
CA PRO A 182 11.20 -7.86 9.60
C PRO A 182 11.69 -6.49 9.13
N LEU A 183 11.71 -5.51 10.03
CA LEU A 183 12.53 -4.33 9.85
C LEU A 183 14.00 -4.68 9.96
N TYR A 184 14.83 -3.81 9.43
CA TYR A 184 16.27 -3.93 9.41
C TYR A 184 16.89 -2.75 10.15
N ALA A 185 17.96 -3.01 10.88
CA ALA A 185 18.82 -1.96 11.39
C ALA A 185 20.02 -1.76 10.45
N ALA A 186 20.31 -0.50 10.13
CA ALA A 186 21.56 -0.10 9.53
C ALA A 186 22.45 0.54 10.62
N LEU A 187 23.65 0.01 10.79
CA LEU A 187 24.57 0.30 11.89
C LEU A 187 25.93 0.66 11.32
N PRO A 188 26.72 1.55 11.96
CA PRO A 188 28.15 1.64 11.69
C PRO A 188 28.81 0.26 11.89
N GLU A 189 29.74 -0.15 11.06
CA GLU A 189 30.45 -1.43 11.18
C GLU A 189 31.17 -1.57 12.53
N SER A 190 31.63 -0.47 13.10
CA SER A 190 32.27 -0.40 14.42
C SER A 190 31.29 -0.51 15.59
N HIS A 191 29.98 -0.51 15.34
CA HIS A 191 28.95 -0.53 16.39
C HIS A 191 28.94 -1.86 17.14
N ALA A 192 28.80 -1.83 18.48
CA ALA A 192 28.84 -3.04 19.32
C ALA A 192 27.77 -4.09 18.94
N ALA A 193 26.61 -3.63 18.45
CA ALA A 193 25.54 -4.53 18.00
C ALA A 193 25.73 -5.06 16.57
N ALA A 194 26.71 -4.58 15.80
CA ALA A 194 26.95 -5.03 14.42
C ALA A 194 27.26 -6.53 14.31
N GLN A 195 27.82 -7.13 15.36
CA GLN A 195 28.14 -8.56 15.43
C GLN A 195 27.09 -9.41 16.17
N LYS A 196 26.03 -8.78 16.71
CA LYS A 196 25.00 -9.54 17.46
C LYS A 196 24.11 -10.35 16.54
N GLU A 197 23.77 -11.56 16.99
CA GLU A 197 22.83 -12.47 16.35
C GLU A 197 22.11 -13.31 17.42
N PRO A 198 20.82 -13.13 17.65
CA PRO A 198 19.89 -12.19 17.00
C PRO A 198 20.13 -10.72 17.41
N LEU A 199 19.80 -9.79 16.53
CA LEU A 199 19.74 -8.36 16.81
C LEU A 199 18.31 -7.99 17.17
N VAL A 200 18.10 -7.33 18.31
CA VAL A 200 16.79 -6.89 18.79
C VAL A 200 16.78 -5.38 19.07
N LEU A 201 15.59 -4.79 19.11
CA LEU A 201 15.41 -3.35 19.32
C LEU A 201 16.08 -2.87 20.63
N GLN A 202 16.06 -3.68 21.68
CA GLN A 202 16.69 -3.41 22.96
C GLN A 202 18.21 -3.18 22.85
N ASP A 203 18.88 -3.81 21.89
CA ASP A 203 20.32 -3.61 21.64
C ASP A 203 20.65 -2.22 21.15
N LEU A 204 19.65 -1.51 20.61
CA LEU A 204 19.74 -0.15 20.06
C LEU A 204 19.17 0.91 21.02
N ALA A 205 18.83 0.53 22.25
CA ALA A 205 18.13 1.40 23.20
C ALA A 205 18.93 2.64 23.64
N LYS A 206 20.26 2.58 23.52
CA LYS A 206 21.15 3.68 23.94
C LYS A 206 21.56 4.60 22.80
N ASP A 207 21.20 4.28 21.58
CA ASP A 207 21.62 4.98 20.38
C ASP A 207 20.67 6.15 20.04
N GLU A 208 21.13 7.03 19.19
CA GLU A 208 20.27 7.96 18.48
C GLU A 208 19.66 7.23 17.30
N TRP A 209 18.33 7.35 17.15
CA TRP A 209 17.63 6.64 16.09
C TRP A 209 17.40 7.54 14.89
N ILE A 210 17.55 6.97 13.71
CA ILE A 210 17.29 7.60 12.41
C ILE A 210 16.07 6.90 11.82
N LEU A 211 14.96 7.60 11.72
CA LEU A 211 13.67 7.06 11.31
C LEU A 211 13.10 7.88 10.17
N PHE A 212 12.31 7.25 9.30
CA PHE A 212 11.49 8.03 8.39
C PHE A 212 10.51 8.92 9.17
N ALA A 213 10.41 10.19 8.76
CA ALA A 213 9.44 11.10 9.32
C ALA A 213 8.03 10.49 9.26
N ARG A 214 7.26 10.63 10.33
CA ARG A 214 5.91 10.03 10.44
C ARG A 214 5.00 10.38 9.24
N ARG A 215 5.14 11.58 8.66
CA ARG A 215 4.38 12.00 7.46
C ARG A 215 4.73 11.21 6.20
N VAL A 216 5.92 10.59 6.14
CA VAL A 216 6.40 9.78 5.00
C VAL A 216 5.99 8.33 5.17
N HIS A 217 6.18 7.81 6.41
CA HIS A 217 5.98 6.40 6.73
C HIS A 217 5.21 6.22 8.06
N PRO A 218 3.93 6.63 8.15
CA PRO A 218 3.20 6.64 9.41
C PRO A 218 3.14 5.27 10.07
N ILE A 219 2.85 4.21 9.32
CA ILE A 219 2.67 2.85 9.85
C ILE A 219 3.97 2.31 10.43
N VAL A 220 5.08 2.44 9.70
CA VAL A 220 6.40 1.95 10.14
C VAL A 220 6.89 2.77 11.32
N HIS A 221 6.78 4.09 11.25
CA HIS A 221 7.17 4.98 12.33
C HIS A 221 6.42 4.65 13.64
N ASP A 222 5.09 4.58 13.57
CA ASP A 222 4.26 4.32 14.74
C ASP A 222 4.52 2.93 15.32
N ALA A 223 4.73 1.91 14.48
CA ALA A 223 5.08 0.56 14.94
C ALA A 223 6.41 0.51 15.69
N ILE A 224 7.44 1.23 15.21
CA ILE A 224 8.73 1.33 15.90
C ILE A 224 8.57 2.02 17.24
N MET A 225 7.86 3.15 17.28
CA MET A 225 7.64 3.90 18.52
C MET A 225 6.77 3.14 19.52
N ASP A 226 5.82 2.34 19.05
CA ASP A 226 4.98 1.48 19.89
C ASP A 226 5.76 0.28 20.45
N ALA A 227 6.65 -0.32 19.65
CA ALA A 227 7.55 -1.37 20.11
C ALA A 227 8.50 -0.81 21.18
N ALA A 228 9.12 0.34 20.94
CA ALA A 228 9.98 1.01 21.91
C ALA A 228 9.27 1.26 23.24
N ARG A 229 8.03 1.80 23.19
CA ARG A 229 7.23 2.04 24.41
C ARG A 229 6.95 0.77 25.18
N ARG A 230 6.58 -0.33 24.50
CA ARG A 230 6.31 -1.63 25.15
C ARG A 230 7.53 -2.20 25.86
N GLU A 231 8.71 -1.97 25.31
CA GLU A 231 9.99 -2.46 25.85
C GLU A 231 10.63 -1.47 26.83
N GLY A 232 9.98 -0.34 27.11
CA GLY A 232 10.51 0.68 27.99
C GLY A 232 11.74 1.43 27.41
N ILE A 233 11.89 1.42 26.09
CA ILE A 233 12.97 2.11 25.39
C ILE A 233 12.55 3.55 25.12
N ALA A 234 13.39 4.50 25.57
CA ALA A 234 13.30 5.90 25.16
C ALA A 234 14.58 6.25 24.38
N PRO A 235 14.53 6.32 23.05
CA PRO A 235 15.70 6.68 22.26
C PRO A 235 16.19 8.08 22.64
N LYS A 236 17.50 8.28 22.70
CA LYS A 236 18.10 9.56 23.11
C LYS A 236 17.62 10.72 22.23
N ARG A 237 17.53 10.46 20.94
CA ARG A 237 17.05 11.39 19.92
C ARG A 237 16.56 10.59 18.72
N ALA A 238 15.52 11.06 18.04
CA ALA A 238 15.11 10.54 16.77
C ALA A 238 15.39 11.59 15.69
N HIS A 239 16.11 11.20 14.64
CA HIS A 239 16.34 12.02 13.46
C HIS A 239 15.31 11.64 12.40
N ASP A 240 14.52 12.63 12.00
CA ASP A 240 13.52 12.45 10.94
C ASP A 240 14.17 12.60 9.57
N ILE A 241 14.12 11.55 8.76
CA ILE A 241 14.57 11.54 7.37
C ILE A 241 13.39 11.47 6.40
N ILE A 242 13.65 11.83 5.15
CA ILE A 242 12.68 11.78 4.06
C ILE A 242 13.13 10.76 3.01
N THR A 243 14.43 10.59 2.83
CA THR A 243 15.01 9.70 1.82
C THR A 243 15.86 8.58 2.43
N PRO A 244 15.95 7.42 1.77
CA PRO A 244 16.86 6.34 2.19
C PRO A 244 18.32 6.76 2.24
N GLN A 245 18.73 7.64 1.32
CA GLN A 245 20.10 8.13 1.22
C GLN A 245 20.53 8.94 2.45
N GLU A 246 19.60 9.74 3.01
CA GLU A 246 19.86 10.46 4.28
C GLU A 246 20.15 9.49 5.42
N ALA A 247 19.39 8.36 5.49
CA ALA A 247 19.63 7.34 6.52
C ALA A 247 21.04 6.79 6.45
N VAL A 248 21.48 6.39 5.26
CA VAL A 248 22.80 5.79 5.05
C VAL A 248 23.90 6.80 5.36
N HIS A 249 23.74 8.03 4.91
CA HIS A 249 24.71 9.09 5.17
C HIS A 249 24.86 9.34 6.68
N LEU A 250 23.76 9.52 7.42
CA LEU A 250 23.83 9.73 8.86
C LEU A 250 24.42 8.54 9.62
N VAL A 251 24.15 7.31 9.17
CA VAL A 251 24.79 6.12 9.77
C VAL A 251 26.27 6.06 9.47
N SER A 252 26.71 6.34 8.22
CA SER A 252 28.14 6.36 7.87
C SER A 252 28.92 7.45 8.60
N GLU A 253 28.27 8.57 8.95
CA GLU A 253 28.85 9.65 9.77
C GLU A 253 28.75 9.37 11.29
N HIS A 254 28.34 8.17 11.68
CA HIS A 254 28.23 7.75 13.09
C HIS A 254 27.27 8.61 13.94
N VAL A 255 26.27 9.25 13.30
CA VAL A 255 25.26 10.04 14.00
C VAL A 255 24.32 9.16 14.82
N GLY A 256 24.00 7.94 14.32
CA GLY A 256 23.11 7.03 15.00
C GLY A 256 22.90 5.73 14.22
N VAL A 257 21.83 5.03 14.57
CA VAL A 257 21.40 3.77 13.93
C VAL A 257 20.08 3.99 13.21
N ALA A 258 19.93 3.48 11.97
CA ALA A 258 18.69 3.61 11.23
C ALA A 258 17.84 2.34 11.31
N ILE A 259 16.52 2.50 11.48
CA ILE A 259 15.56 1.39 11.46
C ILE A 259 14.71 1.56 10.19
N LEU A 260 14.81 0.59 9.28
CA LEU A 260 14.36 0.71 7.91
C LEU A 260 13.57 -0.54 7.48
N THR A 261 12.75 -0.41 6.44
CA THR A 261 12.19 -1.58 5.76
C THR A 261 13.29 -2.35 5.01
N LYS A 262 13.11 -3.64 4.80
CA LYS A 262 14.09 -4.49 4.10
C LYS A 262 14.54 -3.94 2.75
N PRO A 263 13.65 -3.51 1.83
CA PRO A 263 14.08 -3.00 0.53
C PRO A 263 14.93 -1.74 0.67
N THR A 264 14.54 -0.83 1.56
CA THR A 264 15.28 0.40 1.84
C THR A 264 16.68 0.07 2.38
N ALA A 265 16.74 -0.77 3.40
CA ALA A 265 18.00 -1.13 4.05
C ALA A 265 18.98 -1.83 3.10
N LEU A 266 18.48 -2.80 2.30
CA LEU A 266 19.33 -3.54 1.36
C LEU A 266 19.70 -2.74 0.11
N GLY A 267 18.86 -1.77 -0.28
CA GLY A 267 19.12 -0.87 -1.40
C GLY A 267 20.14 0.23 -1.09
N CYS A 268 20.36 0.51 0.19
CA CYS A 268 21.21 1.60 0.66
C CYS A 268 22.53 1.05 1.27
N ARG A 269 23.31 0.32 0.48
CA ARG A 269 24.63 -0.15 0.92
C ARG A 269 25.66 0.97 0.82
N ALA A 270 26.44 1.18 1.89
CA ALA A 270 27.58 2.07 1.92
C ALA A 270 28.76 1.39 2.63
N GLU A 271 29.96 1.83 2.34
CA GLU A 271 31.16 1.40 3.03
C GLU A 271 31.07 1.79 4.51
N GLY A 272 31.47 0.89 5.40
CA GLY A 272 31.39 1.09 6.85
C GLY A 272 30.00 0.98 7.47
N VAL A 273 28.98 0.57 6.71
CA VAL A 273 27.60 0.34 7.19
C VAL A 273 27.21 -1.12 7.09
N VAL A 274 26.81 -1.71 8.21
CA VAL A 274 26.27 -3.07 8.30
C VAL A 274 24.75 -3.00 8.39
N VAL A 275 24.07 -3.86 7.63
CA VAL A 275 22.61 -3.95 7.60
C VAL A 275 22.18 -5.35 8.07
N LYS A 276 21.34 -5.39 9.12
CA LYS A 276 20.88 -6.65 9.75
C LYS A 276 19.37 -6.64 10.01
N PRO A 277 18.69 -7.79 9.92
CA PRO A 277 17.29 -7.87 10.31
C PRO A 277 17.16 -7.74 11.83
N LEU A 278 16.08 -7.07 12.28
CA LEU A 278 15.64 -7.10 13.66
C LEU A 278 14.83 -8.38 13.90
N SER A 279 15.07 -9.02 15.03
CA SER A 279 14.41 -10.30 15.40
C SER A 279 13.14 -10.10 16.23
N ASP A 280 12.72 -8.87 16.44
CA ASP A 280 11.51 -8.53 17.18
C ASP A 280 10.26 -8.88 16.36
N GLU A 281 9.43 -9.77 16.87
CA GLU A 281 8.19 -10.18 16.18
C GLU A 281 7.24 -8.98 15.95
N SER A 282 7.23 -8.02 16.87
CA SER A 282 6.42 -6.81 16.78
C SER A 282 6.85 -5.85 15.67
N LEU A 283 8.05 -6.03 15.13
CA LEU A 283 8.63 -5.25 14.04
C LEU A 283 8.64 -6.03 12.72
N CYS A 284 7.79 -7.04 12.60
CA CYS A 284 7.56 -7.76 11.36
C CYS A 284 6.29 -7.27 10.66
N PHE A 285 6.43 -6.86 9.41
CA PHE A 285 5.32 -6.36 8.61
C PHE A 285 4.79 -7.42 7.66
N LYS A 286 3.47 -7.58 7.67
CA LYS A 286 2.78 -8.41 6.67
C LYS A 286 2.57 -7.60 5.40
N THR A 287 2.89 -8.21 4.27
CA THR A 287 2.56 -7.68 2.94
C THR A 287 1.41 -8.47 2.36
N TYR A 288 0.54 -7.76 1.68
CA TYR A 288 -0.70 -8.29 1.14
C TYR A 288 -0.78 -8.04 -0.36
N VAL A 289 -1.37 -8.97 -1.07
CA VAL A 289 -2.00 -8.69 -2.35
C VAL A 289 -3.40 -8.16 -2.03
N ILE A 290 -3.71 -6.97 -2.52
CA ILE A 290 -5.06 -6.42 -2.39
C ILE A 290 -5.71 -6.32 -3.76
N MET A 291 -7.03 -6.57 -3.76
CA MET A 291 -7.92 -6.42 -4.91
C MET A 291 -9.27 -5.91 -4.41
N ARG A 292 -10.10 -5.40 -5.30
CA ARG A 292 -11.48 -5.15 -4.94
C ARG A 292 -12.27 -6.46 -4.86
N LYS A 293 -13.19 -6.55 -3.89
CA LYS A 293 -14.06 -7.72 -3.72
C LYS A 293 -15.03 -7.92 -4.86
N ASP A 294 -15.48 -6.83 -5.48
CA ASP A 294 -16.43 -6.81 -6.60
C ASP A 294 -15.74 -6.74 -7.97
N ASP A 295 -14.43 -7.04 -8.04
CA ASP A 295 -13.73 -7.13 -9.31
C ASP A 295 -14.01 -8.47 -9.99
N ASP A 296 -14.89 -8.43 -11.00
CA ASP A 296 -15.25 -9.58 -11.83
C ASP A 296 -14.19 -9.92 -12.89
N SER A 297 -13.05 -9.21 -12.90
CA SER A 297 -11.96 -9.49 -13.82
C SER A 297 -11.38 -10.89 -13.57
N ARG A 298 -11.79 -11.84 -14.40
CA ARG A 298 -11.25 -13.21 -14.37
C ARG A 298 -9.73 -13.22 -14.49
N LEU A 299 -9.17 -12.37 -15.35
CA LEU A 299 -7.74 -12.25 -15.56
C LEU A 299 -7.02 -11.80 -14.29
N ALA A 300 -7.47 -10.72 -13.63
CA ALA A 300 -6.86 -10.22 -12.41
C ALA A 300 -6.90 -11.27 -11.28
N ASN A 301 -8.07 -11.92 -11.12
CA ASN A 301 -8.27 -12.97 -10.12
C ASN A 301 -7.37 -14.19 -10.35
N GLU A 302 -7.28 -14.69 -11.60
CA GLU A 302 -6.41 -15.82 -11.94
C GLU A 302 -4.92 -15.46 -11.78
N PHE A 303 -4.56 -14.25 -12.15
CA PHE A 303 -3.17 -13.75 -12.01
C PHE A 303 -2.77 -13.65 -10.55
N ALA A 304 -3.59 -13.05 -9.70
CA ALA A 304 -3.34 -12.94 -8.26
C ALA A 304 -3.19 -14.31 -7.60
N ARG A 305 -4.09 -15.27 -7.92
CA ARG A 305 -4.00 -16.66 -7.43
C ARG A 305 -2.72 -17.34 -7.89
N SER A 306 -2.30 -17.13 -9.13
CA SER A 306 -1.09 -17.73 -9.69
C SER A 306 0.16 -17.16 -9.01
N PHE A 307 0.19 -15.86 -8.72
CA PHE A 307 1.25 -15.22 -7.96
C PHE A 307 1.33 -15.78 -6.52
N LEU A 308 0.21 -15.85 -5.81
CA LEU A 308 0.15 -16.36 -4.45
C LEU A 308 0.59 -17.83 -4.37
N ARG A 309 0.19 -18.68 -5.33
CA ARG A 309 0.62 -20.08 -5.43
C ARG A 309 2.14 -20.19 -5.66
N ARG A 310 2.69 -19.39 -6.57
CA ARG A 310 4.12 -19.36 -6.84
C ARG A 310 4.91 -19.00 -5.59
N TYR A 311 4.46 -17.98 -4.87
CA TYR A 311 5.10 -17.55 -3.64
C TYR A 311 5.02 -18.60 -2.53
N ALA A 312 3.90 -19.29 -2.36
CA ALA A 312 3.75 -20.40 -1.42
C ALA A 312 4.69 -21.57 -1.77
N TYR A 313 4.85 -21.88 -3.06
CA TYR A 313 5.77 -22.91 -3.54
C TYR A 313 7.24 -22.58 -3.25
N GLN A 314 7.65 -21.33 -3.42
CA GLN A 314 9.03 -20.91 -3.12
C GLN A 314 9.37 -20.98 -1.62
N ARG A 315 8.39 -20.74 -0.75
CA ARG A 315 8.56 -20.83 0.71
C ARG A 315 8.64 -22.27 1.25
N HIS A 316 7.97 -23.19 0.58
CA HIS A 316 7.91 -24.59 0.94
C HIS A 316 8.18 -25.43 -0.33
N PRO A 317 9.44 -25.40 -0.85
CA PRO A 317 9.74 -26.22 -2.01
C PRO A 317 9.44 -27.70 -1.63
N PRO A 318 8.77 -28.46 -2.50
CA PRO A 318 8.60 -29.89 -2.29
C PRO A 318 10.00 -30.50 -2.08
N LYS A 319 10.10 -31.45 -1.15
CA LYS A 319 11.34 -32.18 -0.97
C LYS A 319 11.84 -32.64 -2.34
N PRO A 320 13.15 -32.47 -2.66
CA PRO A 320 13.69 -32.96 -3.91
C PRO A 320 13.29 -34.43 -4.07
N ILE A 321 12.67 -34.77 -5.18
CA ILE A 321 12.45 -36.17 -5.53
C ILE A 321 13.86 -36.74 -5.76
N GLU A 322 14.33 -37.59 -4.87
CA GLU A 322 15.55 -38.33 -5.10
C GLU A 322 15.30 -39.26 -6.29
N LEU A 323 15.76 -38.83 -7.46
CA LEU A 323 15.78 -39.70 -8.64
C LEU A 323 16.70 -40.89 -8.31
N PRO A 324 16.22 -42.12 -8.52
CA PRO A 324 17.05 -43.30 -8.27
C PRO A 324 18.35 -43.19 -9.06
N LEU A 325 19.44 -43.58 -8.46
CA LEU A 325 20.83 -43.50 -8.98
C LEU A 325 21.02 -44.08 -10.40
N SER A 326 20.06 -44.86 -10.89
CA SER A 326 20.03 -45.43 -12.24
C SER A 326 19.76 -44.41 -13.38
N ALA A 327 19.36 -43.20 -13.05
CA ALA A 327 19.12 -42.13 -14.02
C ALA A 327 20.32 -41.18 -14.19
N ARG A 328 21.50 -41.55 -13.78
CA ARG A 328 22.72 -40.77 -14.02
C ARG A 328 23.08 -40.84 -15.52
N VAL A 329 22.82 -39.75 -16.18
CA VAL A 329 23.41 -39.19 -17.38
C VAL A 329 24.49 -40.07 -18.03
N VAL A 330 24.15 -40.68 -19.14
CA VAL A 330 25.11 -41.14 -20.14
C VAL A 330 25.81 -39.90 -20.69
N THR A 331 26.98 -39.59 -20.16
CA THR A 331 27.86 -38.55 -20.74
C THR A 331 28.32 -39.07 -22.10
N MET A 332 27.82 -38.53 -23.18
CA MET A 332 28.38 -38.74 -24.52
C MET A 332 29.82 -38.24 -24.52
N LYS A 333 30.79 -39.17 -24.40
CA LYS A 333 32.18 -38.93 -24.79
C LYS A 333 32.18 -38.72 -26.28
N LYS A 334 32.48 -37.50 -26.75
CA LYS A 334 32.87 -37.22 -28.12
C LYS A 334 34.11 -38.07 -28.45
N ALA A 335 33.93 -39.05 -29.29
CA ALA A 335 35.03 -39.76 -29.95
C ALA A 335 35.68 -38.77 -30.93
N ILE A 336 36.82 -38.25 -30.54
CA ILE A 336 37.74 -37.58 -31.48
C ILE A 336 38.56 -38.72 -32.10
N GLY A 337 38.21 -39.12 -33.31
CA GLY A 337 39.01 -40.01 -34.14
C GLY A 337 40.23 -39.27 -34.71
N PRO A 338 41.37 -39.94 -34.83
CA PRO A 338 42.58 -39.29 -35.31
C PRO A 338 42.55 -39.02 -36.81
N SER A 339 42.91 -37.80 -37.17
CA SER A 339 43.22 -37.41 -38.55
C SER A 339 44.38 -38.25 -39.12
N ARG A 340 44.17 -38.96 -40.23
CA ARG A 340 45.24 -39.46 -41.09
C ARG A 340 45.29 -38.61 -42.34
N ARG A 341 46.44 -37.97 -42.54
CA ARG A 341 47.11 -37.48 -43.74
C ARG A 341 46.24 -37.08 -44.93
#